data_d85dc3e49ea02ed9945be0de8cadb86a
#
_entry.id   d85dc3e49ea02ed9945be0de8cadb86a
#
_cell.length_a   1.000
_cell.length_b   1.000
_cell.length_c   1.000
_cell.angle_alpha   90.00
_cell.angle_beta   90.00
_cell.angle_gamma   90.00
#
_symmetry.space_group_name_H-M   'P 1'
#
loop_
_entity.id
_entity.type
_entity.pdbx_description
1 polymer ?
#
loop_
_entity_poly.entity_id
_entity_poly.type
_entity_poly.pdbx_seq_one_letter_code
_entity_poly.pdbx_strand_id
1 'polypeptide(L)'
;IKDAGVAGAIPNNPQRHFVSGFPNYPERANFLNNATLQFVAVDFSDLPGQRSPAEDLKPITTFLTEFFTRQASKKIAINFRIPDKYVRMPKPVMDYELAVDFFSGKWRGESSFDYVREAIRTTDATIDFSGASMFAVVVPAEVKRSQIAAFVAQAGEPGQQIMTNEGGIFNFLIMAGPIGNPDFELLNWAHEYGHLFGLTDIRNTVDVTKQDSSDLGMLDLMNSMSAPELLAWQRFILGIIEDSQIRCVKNTKPLTHLLAPVAQPEALTKMVVIPISEYKAIAIESRRSHGYDQNRGSLNEGVFVYRIDTTIPYRYSTMKLIPSPSSTDNVWRRDAALKVGESVQFEGWKITYVESGAFGDVIRTERP
;
A
#
# COMPACT_ATOMS: atom_id res chain seq x y z
N ILE A 1 10.44 -14.38 5.46
CA ILE A 1 11.13 -13.27 6.15
C ILE A 1 10.25 -12.84 7.29
N LYS A 2 10.82 -12.86 8.51
CA LYS A 2 10.13 -12.38 9.70
C LYS A 2 10.02 -10.86 9.68
N ASP A 3 8.92 -10.36 10.23
CA ASP A 3 8.83 -8.94 10.54
C ASP A 3 9.54 -8.66 11.86
N ALA A 4 10.54 -7.79 11.84
CA ALA A 4 11.33 -7.49 13.01
C ALA A 4 10.56 -6.69 14.09
N GLY A 5 9.58 -5.89 13.68
CA GLY A 5 8.70 -5.18 14.61
C GLY A 5 7.79 -6.13 15.35
N VAL A 6 7.13 -7.05 14.64
CA VAL A 6 6.28 -8.11 15.23
C VAL A 6 7.08 -9.05 16.10
N ALA A 7 8.29 -9.41 15.68
CA ALA A 7 9.18 -10.29 16.45
C ALA A 7 9.80 -9.61 17.68
N GLY A 8 9.55 -8.30 17.90
CA GLY A 8 10.15 -7.55 19.01
C GLY A 8 11.64 -7.26 18.84
N ALA A 9 12.19 -7.46 17.64
CA ALA A 9 13.61 -7.25 17.37
C ALA A 9 13.99 -5.76 17.19
N ILE A 10 12.99 -4.89 17.04
CA ILE A 10 13.17 -3.42 17.04
C ILE A 10 12.66 -2.89 18.39
N PRO A 11 13.55 -2.44 19.29
CA PRO A 11 13.14 -1.81 20.53
C PRO A 11 12.33 -0.55 20.27
N ASN A 12 11.21 -0.38 20.98
CA ASN A 12 10.38 0.84 20.93
C ASN A 12 9.84 1.19 19.54
N ASN A 13 9.50 0.18 18.71
CA ASN A 13 8.78 0.44 17.46
C ASN A 13 7.34 0.84 17.81
N PRO A 14 6.98 2.14 17.72
CA PRO A 14 5.65 2.62 18.12
C PRO A 14 4.56 2.27 17.11
N GLN A 15 4.92 1.72 15.96
CA GLN A 15 4.01 1.50 14.84
C GLN A 15 4.10 0.07 14.33
N ARG A 16 3.56 -0.86 15.13
CA ARG A 16 3.55 -2.28 14.82
C ARG A 16 2.58 -2.69 13.72
N HIS A 17 1.63 -1.84 13.37
CA HIS A 17 0.51 -2.15 12.48
C HIS A 17 0.89 -2.23 11.00
N PHE A 18 2.00 -1.62 10.58
CA PHE A 18 2.51 -1.75 9.23
C PHE A 18 3.69 -2.71 9.22
N VAL A 19 3.57 -3.79 8.46
CA VAL A 19 4.59 -4.82 8.41
C VAL A 19 5.12 -5.00 7.00
N SER A 20 6.41 -5.29 6.93
CA SER A 20 7.10 -5.63 5.68
C SER A 20 7.49 -7.11 5.61
N GLY A 21 7.07 -7.91 6.59
CA GLY A 21 7.36 -9.34 6.72
C GLY A 21 6.23 -10.12 7.38
N PHE A 22 6.52 -11.28 7.97
CA PHE A 22 5.56 -12.20 8.57
C PHE A 22 5.87 -12.46 10.06
N PRO A 23 4.89 -12.84 10.88
CA PRO A 23 3.46 -12.94 10.57
C PRO A 23 2.77 -11.57 10.49
N ASN A 24 1.56 -11.56 9.95
CA ASN A 24 0.67 -10.41 10.05
C ASN A 24 0.08 -10.31 11.47
N TYR A 25 -0.33 -9.12 11.90
CA TYR A 25 -1.09 -8.94 13.13
C TYR A 25 -2.48 -9.57 13.01
N PRO A 26 -2.98 -10.22 14.08
CA PRO A 26 -4.31 -10.84 14.07
C PRO A 26 -5.45 -9.83 13.84
N GLU A 27 -5.27 -8.61 14.34
CA GLU A 27 -6.27 -7.54 14.27
C GLU A 27 -6.33 -6.86 12.90
N ARG A 28 -5.38 -7.19 12.02
CA ARG A 28 -5.35 -6.64 10.66
C ARG A 28 -6.51 -7.17 9.84
N ALA A 29 -7.12 -6.31 9.05
CA ALA A 29 -8.10 -6.75 8.06
C ALA A 29 -7.47 -7.75 7.08
N ASN A 30 -8.18 -8.84 6.79
CA ASN A 30 -7.71 -9.84 5.84
C ASN A 30 -8.23 -9.52 4.45
N PHE A 31 -7.32 -9.21 3.54
CA PHE A 31 -7.66 -8.81 2.17
C PHE A 31 -8.48 -9.86 1.40
N LEU A 32 -8.22 -11.15 1.62
CA LEU A 32 -8.88 -12.23 0.89
C LEU A 32 -10.20 -12.70 1.51
N ASN A 33 -10.50 -12.33 2.76
CA ASN A 33 -11.63 -12.83 3.53
C ASN A 33 -12.80 -11.85 3.59
N ASN A 34 -13.30 -11.41 2.42
CA ASN A 34 -14.50 -10.57 2.33
C ASN A 34 -14.47 -9.36 3.26
N ALA A 35 -13.41 -8.59 3.18
CA ALA A 35 -13.25 -7.39 4.00
C ALA A 35 -14.43 -6.43 3.79
N THR A 36 -15.10 -6.07 4.89
CA THR A 36 -16.23 -5.13 4.88
C THR A 36 -15.74 -3.76 5.33
N LEU A 37 -15.81 -2.79 4.42
CA LEU A 37 -15.55 -1.37 4.70
C LEU A 37 -16.89 -0.66 4.95
N GLN A 38 -17.10 -0.21 6.18
CA GLN A 38 -18.20 0.66 6.53
C GLN A 38 -17.82 2.12 6.30
N PHE A 39 -18.51 2.82 5.42
CA PHE A 39 -18.35 4.26 5.30
C PHE A 39 -19.12 4.97 6.42
N VAL A 40 -18.46 5.93 7.04
CA VAL A 40 -19.00 6.86 8.02
C VAL A 40 -19.07 8.23 7.36
N ALA A 41 -20.20 8.51 6.74
CA ALA A 41 -20.39 9.72 5.97
C ALA A 41 -20.89 10.86 6.88
N VAL A 42 -20.07 11.90 7.02
CA VAL A 42 -20.39 13.07 7.85
C VAL A 42 -20.30 14.37 7.05
N ASP A 43 -21.14 15.34 7.39
CA ASP A 43 -21.10 16.69 6.85
C ASP A 43 -21.06 17.75 7.97
N PHE A 44 -20.99 19.02 7.58
CA PHE A 44 -20.85 20.14 8.51
C PHE A 44 -21.93 21.18 8.30
N SER A 45 -22.22 21.98 9.35
CA SER A 45 -23.25 23.03 9.27
C SER A 45 -22.96 24.08 8.19
N ASP A 46 -21.67 24.35 7.96
CA ASP A 46 -21.16 25.30 6.98
C ASP A 46 -20.83 24.65 5.62
N LEU A 47 -20.81 23.31 5.55
CA LEU A 47 -20.58 22.50 4.34
C LEU A 47 -21.47 21.26 4.34
N PRO A 48 -22.79 21.42 4.13
CA PRO A 48 -23.71 20.30 4.00
C PRO A 48 -23.49 19.54 2.70
N GLY A 49 -23.60 18.20 2.74
CA GLY A 49 -23.57 17.38 1.54
C GLY A 49 -24.68 17.75 0.56
N GLN A 50 -24.32 17.96 -0.71
CA GLN A 50 -25.26 18.33 -1.78
C GLN A 50 -25.84 17.11 -2.49
N ARG A 51 -25.16 15.98 -2.41
CA ARG A 51 -25.55 14.69 -2.98
C ARG A 51 -25.59 13.63 -1.88
N SER A 52 -26.07 12.44 -2.21
CA SER A 52 -25.98 11.31 -1.30
C SER A 52 -24.54 10.78 -1.19
N PRO A 53 -24.16 10.16 -0.05
CA PRO A 53 -22.88 9.48 0.08
C PRO A 53 -22.63 8.44 -1.01
N ALA A 54 -23.69 7.74 -1.44
CA ALA A 54 -23.57 6.74 -2.51
C ALA A 54 -23.19 7.33 -3.86
N GLU A 55 -23.69 8.52 -4.19
CA GLU A 55 -23.31 9.24 -5.43
C GLU A 55 -21.87 9.73 -5.36
N ASP A 56 -21.44 10.30 -4.22
CA ASP A 56 -20.09 10.81 -4.04
C ASP A 56 -19.05 9.68 -4.02
N LEU A 57 -19.35 8.54 -3.43
CA LEU A 57 -18.43 7.41 -3.27
C LEU A 57 -18.43 6.42 -4.44
N LYS A 58 -19.39 6.50 -5.36
CA LYS A 58 -19.48 5.56 -6.50
C LYS A 58 -18.21 5.48 -7.34
N PRO A 59 -17.54 6.58 -7.74
CA PRO A 59 -16.29 6.50 -8.49
C PRO A 59 -15.19 5.76 -7.69
N ILE A 60 -15.11 6.02 -6.39
CA ILE A 60 -14.11 5.46 -5.49
C ILE A 60 -14.31 3.96 -5.32
N THR A 61 -15.51 3.52 -4.97
CA THR A 61 -15.83 2.09 -4.75
C THR A 61 -15.68 1.27 -6.02
N THR A 62 -16.06 1.84 -7.18
CA THR A 62 -15.82 1.23 -8.48
C THR A 62 -14.32 1.05 -8.73
N PHE A 63 -13.55 2.11 -8.57
CA PHE A 63 -12.11 2.09 -8.80
C PHE A 63 -11.39 1.11 -7.86
N LEU A 64 -11.69 1.13 -6.56
CA LEU A 64 -11.06 0.21 -5.59
C LEU A 64 -11.33 -1.25 -5.97
N THR A 65 -12.57 -1.58 -6.37
CA THR A 65 -12.90 -2.94 -6.80
C THR A 65 -12.12 -3.35 -8.04
N GLU A 66 -12.04 -2.47 -9.05
CA GLU A 66 -11.31 -2.74 -10.29
C GLU A 66 -9.81 -2.84 -10.04
N PHE A 67 -9.25 -1.90 -9.29
CA PHE A 67 -7.83 -1.84 -8.96
C PHE A 67 -7.37 -3.13 -8.28
N PHE A 68 -8.00 -3.51 -7.17
CA PHE A 68 -7.58 -4.68 -6.42
C PHE A 68 -7.93 -6.01 -7.12
N THR A 69 -9.01 -6.06 -7.89
CA THR A 69 -9.31 -7.21 -8.77
C THR A 69 -8.19 -7.41 -9.80
N ARG A 70 -7.70 -6.34 -10.40
CA ARG A 70 -6.58 -6.38 -11.35
C ARG A 70 -5.28 -6.79 -10.66
N GLN A 71 -4.96 -6.23 -9.49
CA GLN A 71 -3.79 -6.62 -8.72
C GLN A 71 -3.79 -8.11 -8.37
N ALA A 72 -4.95 -8.67 -8.04
CA ALA A 72 -5.11 -10.07 -7.66
C ALA A 72 -5.21 -11.02 -8.86
N SER A 73 -5.37 -10.50 -10.07
CA SER A 73 -5.67 -11.31 -11.27
C SER A 73 -6.86 -12.26 -11.11
N LYS A 74 -7.75 -11.94 -10.17
CA LYS A 74 -8.98 -12.68 -9.87
C LYS A 74 -10.00 -11.73 -9.24
N LYS A 75 -11.28 -12.05 -9.35
CA LYS A 75 -12.34 -11.25 -8.73
C LYS A 75 -12.15 -11.21 -7.22
N ILE A 76 -12.01 -10.01 -6.68
CA ILE A 76 -11.98 -9.74 -5.23
C ILE A 76 -13.35 -9.21 -4.82
N ALA A 77 -13.91 -9.79 -3.77
CA ALA A 77 -15.13 -9.28 -3.16
C ALA A 77 -14.75 -8.26 -2.08
N ILE A 78 -14.91 -6.98 -2.39
CA ILE A 78 -14.88 -5.91 -1.40
C ILE A 78 -16.32 -5.55 -1.07
N ASN A 79 -16.70 -5.66 0.19
CA ASN A 79 -18.02 -5.29 0.63
C ASN A 79 -18.01 -3.86 1.16
N PHE A 80 -18.65 -2.94 0.44
CA PHE A 80 -18.82 -1.55 0.84
C PHE A 80 -20.20 -1.34 1.42
N ARG A 81 -20.29 -0.83 2.66
CA ARG A 81 -21.53 -0.38 3.28
C ARG A 81 -21.53 1.14 3.30
N ILE A 82 -22.45 1.75 2.57
CA ILE A 82 -22.56 3.20 2.41
C ILE A 82 -23.87 3.63 3.06
N PRO A 83 -23.85 4.59 4.01
CA PRO A 83 -25.09 5.10 4.59
C PRO A 83 -25.88 5.93 3.57
N ASP A 84 -27.20 5.99 3.73
CA ASP A 84 -28.09 6.73 2.81
C ASP A 84 -27.87 8.23 2.85
N LYS A 85 -27.41 8.77 3.99
CA LYS A 85 -27.28 10.21 4.25
C LYS A 85 -25.99 10.52 4.98
N TYR A 86 -25.50 11.74 4.76
CA TYR A 86 -24.51 12.35 5.65
C TYR A 86 -25.13 12.63 7.02
N VAL A 87 -24.36 12.42 8.08
CA VAL A 87 -24.74 12.77 9.44
C VAL A 87 -24.04 14.07 9.82
N ARG A 88 -24.81 15.04 10.34
CA ARG A 88 -24.31 16.35 10.70
C ARG A 88 -23.38 16.31 11.91
N MET A 89 -22.13 16.74 11.71
CA MET A 89 -21.17 16.92 12.79
C MET A 89 -21.52 18.14 13.66
N PRO A 90 -21.18 18.10 14.98
CA PRO A 90 -21.54 19.19 15.91
C PRO A 90 -20.89 20.54 15.62
N LYS A 91 -19.72 20.55 14.99
CA LYS A 91 -18.92 21.75 14.75
C LYS A 91 -18.81 22.09 13.27
N PRO A 92 -18.55 23.35 12.90
CA PRO A 92 -18.12 23.74 11.55
C PRO A 92 -16.82 23.00 11.16
N VAL A 93 -16.60 22.82 9.85
CA VAL A 93 -15.47 22.03 9.34
C VAL A 93 -14.10 22.51 9.82
N MET A 94 -13.90 23.83 9.87
CA MET A 94 -12.61 24.43 10.27
C MET A 94 -12.29 24.27 11.75
N ASP A 95 -13.32 24.09 12.61
CA ASP A 95 -13.16 23.94 14.06
C ASP A 95 -12.58 22.57 14.44
N TYR A 96 -12.48 21.64 13.51
CA TYR A 96 -11.77 20.36 13.69
C TYR A 96 -10.28 20.47 13.48
N GLU A 97 -9.79 21.59 12.94
CA GLU A 97 -8.37 21.88 12.73
C GLU A 97 -7.60 20.74 11.99
N LEU A 98 -8.29 20.04 11.08
CA LEU A 98 -7.72 18.91 10.33
C LEU A 98 -6.96 19.32 9.07
N ALA A 99 -7.00 20.61 8.72
CA ALA A 99 -6.17 21.13 7.64
C ALA A 99 -4.69 20.98 8.02
N VAL A 100 -3.99 20.14 7.28
CA VAL A 100 -2.54 19.98 7.40
C VAL A 100 -1.89 20.98 6.45
N ASP A 101 -1.05 21.85 6.95
CA ASP A 101 -0.03 22.47 6.13
C ASP A 101 1.01 21.39 5.81
N PHE A 102 0.79 20.71 4.69
CA PHE A 102 1.63 19.60 4.23
C PHE A 102 3.10 20.03 4.07
N PHE A 103 3.33 21.30 3.80
CA PHE A 103 4.68 21.86 3.64
C PHE A 103 5.31 22.30 4.96
N SER A 104 4.53 22.57 5.99
CA SER A 104 5.04 22.98 7.32
C SER A 104 5.43 21.80 8.21
N GLY A 105 5.10 20.58 7.85
CA GLY A 105 5.37 19.37 8.63
C GLY A 105 4.62 19.30 9.98
N LYS A 106 3.64 20.16 10.20
CA LYS A 106 2.81 20.16 11.43
C LYS A 106 1.69 19.13 11.29
N TRP A 107 2.02 17.88 11.59
CA TRP A 107 1.04 16.82 11.74
C TRP A 107 0.31 16.95 13.08
N ARG A 108 -1.02 16.99 13.05
CA ARG A 108 -1.88 17.02 14.24
C ARG A 108 -2.56 15.65 14.45
N GLY A 109 -1.78 14.62 14.79
CA GLY A 109 -2.27 13.26 14.93
C GLY A 109 -3.40 13.10 15.97
N GLU A 110 -3.30 13.75 17.12
CA GLU A 110 -4.32 13.69 18.17
C GLU A 110 -5.66 14.27 17.72
N SER A 111 -5.66 15.41 17.02
CA SER A 111 -6.87 16.02 16.46
C SER A 111 -7.59 15.08 15.49
N SER A 112 -6.86 14.28 14.73
CA SER A 112 -7.43 13.31 13.80
C SER A 112 -8.14 12.17 14.53
N PHE A 113 -7.57 11.65 15.62
CA PHE A 113 -8.22 10.62 16.44
C PHE A 113 -9.45 11.14 17.16
N ASP A 114 -9.41 12.38 17.67
CA ASP A 114 -10.55 13.00 18.32
C ASP A 114 -11.70 13.25 17.34
N TYR A 115 -11.36 13.66 16.11
CA TYR A 115 -12.35 13.77 15.04
C TYR A 115 -13.02 12.42 14.72
N VAL A 116 -12.22 11.35 14.58
CA VAL A 116 -12.77 10.02 14.33
C VAL A 116 -13.68 9.57 15.47
N ARG A 117 -13.25 9.73 16.72
CA ARG A 117 -14.07 9.37 17.90
C ARG A 117 -15.36 10.17 17.94
N GLU A 118 -15.32 11.46 17.57
CA GLU A 118 -16.53 12.30 17.52
C GLU A 118 -17.43 11.89 16.35
N ALA A 119 -16.88 11.56 15.18
CA ALA A 119 -17.63 11.06 14.04
C ALA A 119 -18.36 9.75 14.38
N ILE A 120 -17.66 8.79 14.99
CA ILE A 120 -18.29 7.53 15.42
C ILE A 120 -19.36 7.82 16.46
N ARG A 121 -19.09 8.56 17.53
CA ARG A 121 -20.08 8.89 18.56
C ARG A 121 -21.34 9.55 17.97
N THR A 122 -21.19 10.36 16.93
CA THR A 122 -22.30 11.08 16.29
C THR A 122 -23.13 10.16 15.38
N THR A 123 -22.52 9.13 14.80
CA THR A 123 -23.14 8.25 13.79
C THR A 123 -23.56 6.88 14.32
N ASP A 124 -23.02 6.44 15.44
CA ASP A 124 -23.14 5.09 16.01
C ASP A 124 -24.59 4.65 16.31
N ALA A 125 -25.48 5.61 16.57
CA ALA A 125 -26.91 5.31 16.73
C ALA A 125 -27.65 5.05 15.41
N THR A 126 -27.04 5.34 14.26
CA THR A 126 -27.67 5.27 12.93
C THR A 126 -26.92 4.35 11.96
N ILE A 127 -25.68 3.99 12.27
CA ILE A 127 -24.85 3.08 11.47
C ILE A 127 -24.67 1.78 12.27
N ASP A 128 -25.03 0.65 11.65
CA ASP A 128 -24.75 -0.69 12.18
C ASP A 128 -23.33 -1.12 11.76
N PHE A 129 -22.42 -1.22 12.72
CA PHE A 129 -21.05 -1.68 12.51
C PHE A 129 -20.87 -3.19 12.64
N SER A 130 -21.95 -3.97 12.88
CA SER A 130 -21.88 -5.43 12.99
C SER A 130 -21.15 -6.06 11.80
N GLY A 131 -20.07 -6.80 12.06
CA GLY A 131 -19.29 -7.48 11.03
C GLY A 131 -18.47 -6.54 10.11
N ALA A 132 -18.39 -5.24 10.41
CA ALA A 132 -17.42 -4.37 9.76
C ALA A 132 -16.01 -4.70 10.25
N SER A 133 -15.10 -4.99 9.32
CA SER A 133 -13.69 -5.23 9.65
C SER A 133 -12.87 -3.93 9.64
N MET A 134 -13.42 -2.88 9.04
CA MET A 134 -12.79 -1.57 8.91
C MET A 134 -13.85 -0.50 8.64
N PHE A 135 -13.51 0.77 8.86
CA PHE A 135 -14.36 1.88 8.45
C PHE A 135 -13.56 3.04 7.83
N ALA A 136 -14.25 3.91 7.10
CA ALA A 136 -13.69 5.13 6.54
C ALA A 136 -14.60 6.33 6.87
N VAL A 137 -14.06 7.33 7.58
CA VAL A 137 -14.75 8.61 7.77
C VAL A 137 -14.56 9.44 6.51
N VAL A 138 -15.68 9.78 5.88
CA VAL A 138 -15.74 10.50 4.61
C VAL A 138 -16.60 11.73 4.71
N VAL A 139 -16.30 12.71 3.87
CA VAL A 139 -16.95 14.01 3.82
C VAL A 139 -17.51 14.26 2.41
N PRO A 140 -18.46 15.21 2.25
CA PRO A 140 -18.96 15.59 0.94
C PRO A 140 -17.85 16.01 -0.03
N ALA A 141 -18.07 15.78 -1.32
CA ALA A 141 -17.14 16.15 -2.37
C ALA A 141 -16.83 17.66 -2.46
N GLU A 142 -17.68 18.48 -1.86
CA GLU A 142 -17.51 19.94 -1.77
C GLU A 142 -16.46 20.36 -0.73
N VAL A 143 -16.12 19.50 0.23
CA VAL A 143 -15.10 19.78 1.26
C VAL A 143 -13.72 19.76 0.64
N LYS A 144 -13.01 20.88 0.72
CA LYS A 144 -11.67 21.02 0.14
C LYS A 144 -10.59 20.43 1.04
N ARG A 145 -9.52 19.98 0.43
CA ARG A 145 -8.34 19.48 1.15
C ARG A 145 -7.74 20.52 2.13
N SER A 146 -7.89 21.81 1.85
CA SER A 146 -7.48 22.87 2.77
C SER A 146 -8.33 22.94 4.04
N GLN A 147 -9.46 22.24 4.08
CA GLN A 147 -10.38 22.18 5.23
C GLN A 147 -10.21 20.87 5.99
N ILE A 148 -10.13 19.75 5.27
CA ILE A 148 -9.81 18.43 5.84
C ILE A 148 -8.74 17.81 4.95
N ALA A 149 -7.53 17.74 5.46
CA ALA A 149 -6.38 17.18 4.75
C ALA A 149 -5.75 15.98 5.49
N ALA A 150 -6.46 15.42 6.47
CA ALA A 150 -5.94 14.30 7.24
C ALA A 150 -6.11 13.00 6.45
N PHE A 151 -5.00 12.31 6.26
CA PHE A 151 -4.95 10.93 5.80
C PHE A 151 -4.43 10.10 6.95
N VAL A 152 -5.30 9.35 7.62
CA VAL A 152 -4.90 8.48 8.71
C VAL A 152 -5.42 7.10 8.38
N ALA A 153 -4.50 6.17 8.24
CA ALA A 153 -4.82 4.76 8.19
C ALA A 153 -4.29 4.10 9.46
N GLN A 154 -5.14 3.40 10.15
CA GLN A 154 -4.80 2.58 11.29
C GLN A 154 -5.07 1.13 10.93
N ALA A 155 -4.07 0.26 11.06
CA ALA A 155 -4.17 -1.14 10.68
C ALA A 155 -3.80 -2.06 11.84
N GLY A 156 -4.75 -2.28 12.76
CA GLY A 156 -4.65 -3.33 13.76
C GLY A 156 -3.69 -3.07 14.92
N GLU A 157 -3.58 -1.84 15.44
CA GLU A 157 -2.75 -1.60 16.61
C GLU A 157 -3.52 -1.88 17.91
N PRO A 158 -3.06 -2.84 18.75
CA PRO A 158 -3.72 -3.14 20.01
C PRO A 158 -3.81 -1.92 20.94
N GLY A 159 -5.01 -1.69 21.49
CA GLY A 159 -5.28 -0.59 22.41
C GLY A 159 -5.65 0.74 21.73
N GLN A 160 -5.63 0.81 20.41
CA GLN A 160 -6.03 2.01 19.65
C GLN A 160 -7.34 1.83 18.86
N GLN A 161 -8.09 0.76 19.12
CA GLN A 161 -9.40 0.55 18.52
C GLN A 161 -10.36 1.70 18.80
N ILE A 162 -11.16 2.02 17.82
CA ILE A 162 -12.30 2.94 17.97
C ILE A 162 -13.50 2.10 18.39
N MET A 163 -14.12 2.48 19.49
CA MET A 163 -15.27 1.76 20.04
C MET A 163 -16.57 2.21 19.37
N THR A 164 -17.37 1.23 18.99
CA THR A 164 -18.75 1.37 18.53
C THR A 164 -19.68 0.60 19.49
N ASN A 165 -20.98 0.69 19.31
CA ASN A 165 -21.94 -0.10 20.08
C ASN A 165 -21.77 -1.62 19.88
N GLU A 166 -21.25 -2.04 18.73
CA GLU A 166 -21.02 -3.45 18.37
C GLU A 166 -19.63 -3.96 18.76
N GLY A 167 -18.73 -3.06 19.12
CA GLY A 167 -17.37 -3.42 19.54
C GLY A 167 -16.28 -2.50 18.99
N GLY A 168 -15.03 -2.86 19.23
CA GLY A 168 -13.87 -2.09 18.78
C GLY A 168 -13.45 -2.42 17.35
N ILE A 169 -13.22 -1.40 16.52
CA ILE A 169 -12.67 -1.55 15.18
C ILE A 169 -11.27 -0.94 15.15
N PHE A 170 -10.28 -1.73 14.68
CA PHE A 170 -8.87 -1.34 14.64
C PHE A 170 -8.48 -0.64 13.34
N ASN A 171 -9.16 -0.94 12.24
CA ASN A 171 -8.75 -0.53 10.91
C ASN A 171 -9.64 0.58 10.41
N PHE A 172 -9.10 1.78 10.24
CA PHE A 172 -9.89 2.91 9.77
C PHE A 172 -9.09 3.93 8.97
N LEU A 173 -9.81 4.69 8.13
CA LEU A 173 -9.33 5.80 7.35
C LEU A 173 -10.05 7.09 7.73
N ILE A 174 -9.36 8.21 7.60
CA ILE A 174 -9.95 9.52 7.40
C ILE A 174 -9.54 9.96 6.00
N MET A 175 -10.51 10.17 5.13
CA MET A 175 -10.19 10.66 3.80
C MET A 175 -10.45 12.16 3.71
N ALA A 176 -9.47 12.84 3.14
CA ALA A 176 -9.55 14.26 2.85
C ALA A 176 -10.56 14.53 1.74
N GLY A 177 -10.94 15.79 1.61
CA GLY A 177 -11.65 16.27 0.44
C GLY A 177 -10.83 16.14 -0.85
N PRO A 178 -11.46 16.31 -2.02
CA PRO A 178 -10.82 16.07 -3.31
C PRO A 178 -9.56 16.90 -3.53
N ILE A 179 -8.56 16.28 -4.16
CA ILE A 179 -7.24 16.89 -4.44
C ILE A 179 -7.28 17.73 -5.73
N GLY A 180 -8.38 17.65 -6.48
CA GLY A 180 -8.55 18.36 -7.74
C GLY A 180 -7.95 17.66 -8.98
N ASN A 181 -7.31 16.51 -8.80
CA ASN A 181 -6.91 15.61 -9.88
C ASN A 181 -7.60 14.24 -9.66
N PRO A 182 -8.64 13.91 -10.44
CA PRO A 182 -9.44 12.69 -10.22
C PRO A 182 -8.61 11.39 -10.23
N ASP A 183 -7.66 11.26 -11.14
CA ASP A 183 -6.85 10.03 -11.25
C ASP A 183 -5.94 9.87 -10.03
N PHE A 184 -5.33 10.96 -9.58
CA PHE A 184 -4.50 10.95 -8.38
C PHE A 184 -5.32 10.66 -7.13
N GLU A 185 -6.53 11.19 -7.06
CA GLU A 185 -7.44 10.96 -5.93
C GLU A 185 -7.82 9.49 -5.80
N LEU A 186 -8.20 8.84 -6.90
CA LEU A 186 -8.54 7.41 -6.91
C LEU A 186 -7.35 6.54 -6.50
N LEU A 187 -6.15 6.86 -6.97
CA LEU A 187 -4.93 6.17 -6.56
C LEU A 187 -4.57 6.42 -5.09
N ASN A 188 -4.84 7.63 -4.59
CA ASN A 188 -4.67 7.93 -3.17
C ASN A 188 -5.63 7.10 -2.31
N TRP A 189 -6.89 6.93 -2.73
CA TRP A 189 -7.81 6.02 -2.08
C TRP A 189 -7.30 4.57 -2.06
N ALA A 190 -6.74 4.08 -3.17
CA ALA A 190 -6.18 2.74 -3.23
C ALA A 190 -4.94 2.59 -2.32
N HIS A 191 -4.10 3.63 -2.23
CA HIS A 191 -2.94 3.69 -1.33
C HIS A 191 -3.38 3.60 0.14
N GLU A 192 -4.28 4.49 0.57
CA GLU A 192 -4.77 4.51 1.96
C GLU A 192 -5.54 3.22 2.30
N TYR A 193 -6.33 2.70 1.34
CA TYR A 193 -7.01 1.43 1.51
C TYR A 193 -6.02 0.26 1.66
N GLY A 194 -4.89 0.30 0.96
CA GLY A 194 -3.78 -0.66 1.11
C GLY A 194 -3.23 -0.70 2.54
N HIS A 195 -3.16 0.44 3.21
CA HIS A 195 -2.75 0.52 4.61
C HIS A 195 -3.68 -0.24 5.56
N LEU A 196 -4.98 -0.32 5.29
CA LEU A 196 -5.92 -1.09 6.12
C LEU A 196 -5.58 -2.58 6.17
N PHE A 197 -4.92 -3.07 5.13
CA PHE A 197 -4.38 -4.44 5.06
C PHE A 197 -2.93 -4.53 5.50
N GLY A 198 -2.38 -3.42 6.02
CA GLY A 198 -1.05 -3.30 6.62
C GLY A 198 0.09 -3.14 5.63
N LEU A 199 -0.16 -2.78 4.40
CA LEU A 199 0.91 -2.34 3.52
C LEU A 199 1.56 -1.08 4.10
N THR A 200 2.88 -1.03 4.14
CA THR A 200 3.63 0.12 4.67
C THR A 200 3.95 1.11 3.55
N ASP A 201 4.05 2.38 3.91
CA ASP A 201 4.79 3.33 3.07
C ASP A 201 6.22 2.83 2.87
N ILE A 202 6.62 2.73 1.61
CA ILE A 202 7.98 2.27 1.28
C ILE A 202 8.94 3.46 1.22
N ARG A 203 8.45 4.64 0.84
CA ARG A 203 9.22 5.88 0.82
C ARG A 203 9.57 6.37 2.21
N ASN A 204 10.66 7.15 2.32
CA ASN A 204 10.95 7.87 3.53
C ASN A 204 9.92 9.00 3.74
N THR A 205 9.10 8.90 4.79
CA THR A 205 8.09 9.90 5.15
C THR A 205 8.41 10.67 6.43
N VAL A 206 9.56 10.39 7.06
CA VAL A 206 10.01 11.08 8.28
C VAL A 206 10.65 12.44 7.95
N ASP A 207 11.43 12.48 6.88
CA ASP A 207 12.07 13.70 6.42
C ASP A 207 11.59 14.00 5.00
N VAL A 208 10.58 14.86 4.90
CA VAL A 208 9.99 15.25 3.60
C VAL A 208 10.97 15.98 2.69
N THR A 209 12.06 16.51 3.23
CA THR A 209 13.16 17.13 2.43
C THR A 209 14.04 16.05 1.80
N LYS A 210 14.00 14.84 2.34
CA LYS A 210 14.66 13.64 1.86
C LYS A 210 13.65 12.64 1.29
N GLN A 211 12.52 13.09 0.79
CA GLN A 211 11.60 12.26 0.01
C GLN A 211 12.35 11.75 -1.22
N ASP A 212 13.17 10.76 -0.94
CA ASP A 212 13.98 10.10 -1.94
C ASP A 212 13.10 9.04 -2.59
N SER A 213 12.37 9.45 -3.64
CA SER A 213 11.71 8.52 -4.56
C SER A 213 12.71 7.53 -5.16
N SER A 214 14.01 7.75 -4.94
CA SER A 214 15.10 6.91 -5.39
C SER A 214 15.11 5.50 -4.77
N ASP A 215 14.45 5.27 -3.63
CA ASP A 215 14.47 3.95 -2.99
C ASP A 215 13.80 2.87 -3.86
N LEU A 216 12.61 3.13 -4.38
CA LEU A 216 11.94 2.28 -5.39
C LEU A 216 11.59 3.03 -6.68
N GLY A 217 11.94 4.30 -6.77
CA GLY A 217 11.60 5.13 -7.92
C GLY A 217 10.09 5.23 -8.12
N MET A 218 9.64 4.88 -9.32
CA MET A 218 8.22 4.88 -9.67
C MET A 218 7.53 3.51 -9.48
N LEU A 219 8.18 2.56 -8.81
CA LEU A 219 7.60 1.25 -8.54
C LEU A 219 6.72 1.30 -7.30
N ASP A 220 5.60 0.58 -7.38
CA ASP A 220 4.67 0.34 -6.27
C ASP A 220 3.82 1.55 -5.83
N LEU A 221 2.52 1.28 -5.63
CA LEU A 221 1.56 2.26 -5.13
C LEU A 221 1.96 2.86 -3.78
N MET A 222 2.54 2.04 -2.88
CA MET A 222 2.95 2.47 -1.54
C MET A 222 4.24 3.31 -1.54
N ASN A 223 4.86 3.50 -2.70
CA ASN A 223 6.00 4.38 -2.91
C ASN A 223 5.65 5.58 -3.80
N SER A 224 4.94 5.34 -4.89
CA SER A 224 4.60 6.38 -5.87
C SER A 224 3.31 6.05 -6.60
N MET A 225 2.38 6.99 -6.64
CA MET A 225 1.13 6.86 -7.39
C MET A 225 1.32 6.95 -8.92
N SER A 226 2.52 7.31 -9.39
CA SER A 226 2.82 7.36 -10.82
C SER A 226 2.95 5.99 -11.47
N ALA A 227 3.15 4.94 -10.66
CA ALA A 227 3.30 3.57 -11.13
C ALA A 227 2.70 2.60 -10.12
N PRO A 228 1.38 2.53 -10.07
CA PRO A 228 0.63 1.96 -8.96
C PRO A 228 0.58 0.42 -8.95
N GLU A 229 1.24 -0.27 -9.87
CA GLU A 229 1.31 -1.73 -9.83
C GLU A 229 2.09 -2.20 -8.60
N LEU A 230 1.44 -2.96 -7.70
CA LEU A 230 2.08 -3.44 -6.47
C LEU A 230 3.25 -4.39 -6.77
N LEU A 231 4.33 -4.29 -5.99
CA LEU A 231 5.42 -5.25 -5.99
C LEU A 231 4.93 -6.67 -5.70
N ALA A 232 5.60 -7.67 -6.24
CA ALA A 232 5.30 -9.07 -5.95
C ALA A 232 5.34 -9.36 -4.44
N TRP A 233 6.24 -8.74 -3.70
CA TRP A 233 6.32 -8.88 -2.25
C TRP A 233 5.08 -8.32 -1.52
N GLN A 234 4.58 -7.14 -1.94
CA GLN A 234 3.35 -6.57 -1.39
C GLN A 234 2.14 -7.46 -1.68
N ARG A 235 2.05 -7.99 -2.90
CA ARG A 235 1.00 -8.95 -3.27
C ARG A 235 1.09 -10.23 -2.45
N PHE A 236 2.29 -10.67 -2.11
CA PHE A 236 2.50 -11.84 -1.23
C PHE A 236 2.05 -11.56 0.20
N ILE A 237 2.35 -10.38 0.75
CA ILE A 237 1.85 -9.95 2.07
C ILE A 237 0.31 -9.92 2.09
N LEU A 238 -0.32 -9.48 1.02
CA LEU A 238 -1.79 -9.48 0.89
C LEU A 238 -2.38 -10.88 0.65
N GLY A 239 -1.55 -11.91 0.41
CA GLY A 239 -1.99 -13.25 0.03
C GLY A 239 -2.48 -13.38 -1.41
N ILE A 240 -2.25 -12.36 -2.24
CA ILE A 240 -2.57 -12.39 -3.68
C ILE A 240 -1.68 -13.38 -4.43
N ILE A 241 -0.38 -13.36 -4.15
CA ILE A 241 0.60 -14.33 -4.64
C ILE A 241 0.67 -15.47 -3.64
N GLU A 242 0.52 -16.69 -4.12
CA GLU A 242 0.57 -17.91 -3.33
C GLU A 242 2.00 -18.45 -3.22
N ASP A 243 2.28 -19.27 -2.21
CA ASP A 243 3.59 -19.92 -2.01
C ASP A 243 4.07 -20.68 -3.24
N SER A 244 3.15 -21.28 -4.00
CA SER A 244 3.44 -22.00 -5.25
C SER A 244 4.04 -21.11 -6.35
N GLN A 245 3.78 -19.81 -6.29
CA GLN A 245 4.25 -18.80 -7.24
C GLN A 245 5.58 -18.16 -6.82
N ILE A 246 6.17 -18.62 -5.73
CA ILE A 246 7.44 -18.10 -5.21
C ILE A 246 8.52 -19.17 -5.29
N ARG A 247 9.73 -18.77 -5.64
CA ARG A 247 10.92 -19.62 -5.53
C ARG A 247 11.85 -19.07 -4.46
N CYS A 248 11.99 -19.80 -3.36
CA CYS A 248 12.92 -19.49 -2.29
C CYS A 248 14.28 -20.14 -2.56
N VAL A 249 15.30 -19.32 -2.78
CA VAL A 249 16.67 -19.78 -3.11
C VAL A 249 17.52 -19.85 -1.83
N LYS A 250 17.84 -21.07 -1.40
CA LYS A 250 18.72 -21.32 -0.26
C LYS A 250 20.07 -21.94 -0.67
N ASN A 251 20.14 -22.46 -1.90
CA ASN A 251 21.34 -23.10 -2.41
C ASN A 251 22.23 -22.07 -3.10
N THR A 252 23.52 -22.09 -2.80
CA THR A 252 24.54 -21.20 -3.38
C THR A 252 24.97 -21.58 -4.80
N LYS A 253 24.65 -22.83 -5.25
CA LYS A 253 24.93 -23.26 -6.62
C LYS A 253 24.13 -22.43 -7.62
N PRO A 254 24.66 -22.26 -8.85
CA PRO A 254 23.93 -21.57 -9.89
C PRO A 254 22.56 -22.22 -10.16
N LEU A 255 21.50 -21.42 -10.12
CA LEU A 255 20.13 -21.85 -10.43
C LEU A 255 19.53 -20.90 -11.47
N THR A 256 18.77 -21.48 -12.39
CA THR A 256 18.01 -20.73 -13.39
C THR A 256 16.53 -20.75 -13.02
N HIS A 257 15.86 -19.61 -13.14
CA HIS A 257 14.46 -19.43 -12.81
C HIS A 257 13.73 -18.74 -13.97
N LEU A 258 12.51 -19.21 -14.26
CA LEU A 258 11.58 -18.53 -15.14
C LEU A 258 10.64 -17.67 -14.30
N LEU A 259 10.57 -16.38 -14.59
CA LEU A 259 9.66 -15.41 -13.97
C LEU A 259 8.58 -15.00 -14.95
N ALA A 260 7.32 -15.19 -14.59
CA ALA A 260 6.22 -14.56 -15.31
C ALA A 260 6.06 -13.10 -14.80
N PRO A 261 5.70 -12.16 -15.69
CA PRO A 261 5.43 -10.77 -15.28
C PRO A 261 4.38 -10.71 -14.17
N VAL A 262 4.62 -9.85 -13.18
CA VAL A 262 3.77 -9.77 -11.97
C VAL A 262 2.32 -9.46 -12.31
N ALA A 263 2.09 -8.55 -13.25
CA ALA A 263 0.74 -8.10 -13.62
C ALA A 263 -0.03 -9.07 -14.52
N GLN A 264 0.60 -10.16 -15.01
CA GLN A 264 -0.07 -11.17 -15.82
C GLN A 264 -0.80 -12.20 -14.93
N PRO A 265 -1.95 -12.72 -15.37
CA PRO A 265 -2.80 -13.57 -14.53
C PRO A 265 -2.31 -15.01 -14.36
N GLU A 266 -1.29 -15.45 -15.11
CA GLU A 266 -0.84 -16.84 -15.10
C GLU A 266 -0.34 -17.30 -13.73
N ALA A 267 -0.70 -18.51 -13.32
CA ALA A 267 -0.29 -19.16 -12.08
C ALA A 267 1.16 -19.70 -12.16
N LEU A 268 2.08 -18.89 -12.68
CA LEU A 268 3.50 -19.19 -12.80
C LEU A 268 4.31 -18.52 -11.69
N THR A 269 5.61 -18.78 -11.63
CA THR A 269 6.48 -18.11 -10.67
C THR A 269 6.50 -16.60 -10.89
N LYS A 270 6.09 -15.84 -9.89
CA LYS A 270 6.00 -14.38 -9.91
C LYS A 270 7.19 -13.71 -9.24
N MET A 271 7.81 -14.42 -8.31
CA MET A 271 8.91 -13.88 -7.52
C MET A 271 9.94 -14.95 -7.17
N VAL A 272 11.21 -14.57 -7.24
CA VAL A 272 12.30 -15.31 -6.62
C VAL A 272 12.74 -14.55 -5.38
N VAL A 273 12.88 -15.26 -4.25
CA VAL A 273 13.32 -14.70 -2.98
C VAL A 273 14.59 -15.38 -2.53
N ILE A 274 15.61 -14.60 -2.21
CA ILE A 274 16.88 -15.06 -1.65
C ILE A 274 16.96 -14.57 -0.20
N PRO A 275 16.72 -15.41 0.82
CA PRO A 275 16.89 -15.03 2.20
C PRO A 275 18.35 -14.74 2.54
N ILE A 276 18.63 -13.58 3.11
CA ILE A 276 19.95 -13.18 3.58
C ILE A 276 20.06 -13.42 5.09
N SER A 277 19.00 -13.11 5.82
CA SER A 277 18.85 -13.38 7.24
C SER A 277 17.39 -13.66 7.58
N GLU A 278 17.06 -13.79 8.86
CA GLU A 278 15.65 -13.90 9.29
C GLU A 278 14.82 -12.66 8.90
N TYR A 279 15.46 -11.48 8.79
CA TYR A 279 14.82 -10.19 8.59
C TYR A 279 15.14 -9.52 7.24
N LYS A 280 16.03 -10.12 6.45
CA LYS A 280 16.49 -9.53 5.18
C LYS A 280 16.38 -10.53 4.03
N ALA A 281 15.97 -10.04 2.87
CA ALA A 281 15.95 -10.81 1.64
C ALA A 281 16.25 -9.93 0.41
N ILE A 282 16.63 -10.59 -0.66
CA ILE A 282 16.55 -10.04 -2.02
C ILE A 282 15.30 -10.62 -2.65
N ALA A 283 14.48 -9.78 -3.25
CA ALA A 283 13.36 -10.20 -4.08
C ALA A 283 13.62 -9.81 -5.53
N ILE A 284 13.16 -10.65 -6.44
CA ILE A 284 13.37 -10.51 -7.88
C ILE A 284 12.04 -10.79 -8.58
N GLU A 285 11.59 -9.86 -9.42
CA GLU A 285 10.35 -9.96 -10.17
C GLU A 285 10.51 -9.48 -11.61
N SER A 286 9.60 -9.89 -12.47
CA SER A 286 9.50 -9.42 -13.86
C SER A 286 8.38 -8.42 -14.02
N ARG A 287 8.64 -7.32 -14.76
CA ARG A 287 7.63 -6.31 -15.15
C ARG A 287 7.58 -6.16 -16.66
N ARG A 288 6.37 -5.98 -17.16
CA ARG A 288 6.06 -5.68 -18.57
C ARG A 288 5.03 -4.55 -18.62
N SER A 289 4.92 -3.89 -19.77
CA SER A 289 3.85 -2.93 -20.06
C SER A 289 2.49 -3.61 -20.09
N HIS A 290 2.01 -3.99 -18.93
CA HIS A 290 0.73 -4.66 -18.71
C HIS A 290 0.08 -4.13 -17.42
N GLY A 291 -1.25 -4.18 -17.32
CA GLY A 291 -1.95 -3.70 -16.13
C GLY A 291 -1.75 -2.19 -15.94
N TYR A 292 -1.41 -1.78 -14.75
CA TYR A 292 -1.08 -0.39 -14.41
C TYR A 292 0.35 0.01 -14.82
N ASP A 293 1.14 -0.95 -15.30
CA ASP A 293 2.47 -0.70 -15.87
C ASP A 293 2.44 -0.32 -17.36
N GLN A 294 1.27 -0.30 -18.03
CA GLN A 294 1.14 -0.04 -19.47
C GLN A 294 1.88 1.22 -19.94
N ASN A 295 1.90 2.24 -19.14
CA ASN A 295 2.44 3.56 -19.51
C ASN A 295 3.91 3.75 -19.11
N ARG A 296 4.58 2.70 -18.63
CA ARG A 296 5.99 2.82 -18.18
C ARG A 296 6.99 2.98 -19.30
N GLY A 297 6.63 2.54 -20.51
CA GLY A 297 7.56 2.46 -21.64
C GLY A 297 8.59 1.34 -21.51
N SER A 298 9.24 1.01 -22.61
CA SER A 298 10.20 -0.10 -22.72
C SER A 298 11.42 0.00 -21.80
N LEU A 299 11.77 1.19 -21.33
CA LEU A 299 12.88 1.39 -20.40
C LEU A 299 12.64 0.73 -19.04
N ASN A 300 11.36 0.64 -18.62
CA ASN A 300 10.96 0.05 -17.37
C ASN A 300 10.43 -1.40 -17.47
N GLU A 301 10.61 -2.03 -18.62
CA GLU A 301 10.38 -3.47 -18.77
C GLU A 301 11.63 -4.27 -18.49
N GLY A 302 11.48 -5.40 -17.83
CA GLY A 302 12.56 -6.33 -17.53
C GLY A 302 12.51 -6.86 -16.10
N VAL A 303 13.66 -7.22 -15.58
CA VAL A 303 13.81 -7.81 -14.27
C VAL A 303 14.18 -6.74 -13.25
N PHE A 304 13.39 -6.66 -12.18
CA PHE A 304 13.68 -5.80 -11.03
C PHE A 304 14.21 -6.61 -9.87
N VAL A 305 15.24 -6.09 -9.24
CA VAL A 305 15.89 -6.66 -8.06
C VAL A 305 15.78 -5.64 -6.93
N TYR A 306 15.29 -6.04 -5.77
CA TYR A 306 15.18 -5.14 -4.63
C TYR A 306 15.46 -5.85 -3.30
N ARG A 307 16.00 -5.09 -2.37
CA ARG A 307 16.22 -5.51 -0.99
C ARG A 307 14.93 -5.33 -0.19
N ILE A 308 14.65 -6.29 0.68
CA ILE A 308 13.67 -6.19 1.76
C ILE A 308 14.46 -6.25 3.06
N ASP A 309 14.24 -5.30 3.96
CA ASP A 309 14.88 -5.24 5.28
C ASP A 309 13.85 -4.82 6.34
N THR A 310 13.30 -5.77 7.05
CA THR A 310 12.28 -5.54 8.06
C THR A 310 12.83 -4.99 9.37
N THR A 311 14.16 -4.88 9.53
CA THR A 311 14.77 -4.20 10.68
C THR A 311 14.74 -2.69 10.55
N ILE A 312 14.43 -2.18 9.36
CA ILE A 312 14.26 -0.74 9.12
C ILE A 312 12.87 -0.36 9.64
N PRO A 313 12.76 0.63 10.55
CA PRO A 313 11.48 1.06 11.06
C PRO A 313 10.56 1.57 9.94
N TYR A 314 9.25 1.42 10.16
CA TYR A 314 8.23 2.07 9.35
C TYR A 314 8.60 3.52 9.03
N ARG A 315 8.30 3.98 7.81
CA ARG A 315 8.61 5.31 7.27
C ARG A 315 10.07 5.56 6.85
N TYR A 316 10.93 4.53 6.86
CA TYR A 316 12.35 4.65 6.46
C TYR A 316 12.75 3.71 5.32
N SER A 317 11.87 3.39 4.39
CA SER A 317 12.22 2.59 3.20
C SER A 317 12.68 1.16 3.51
N THR A 318 11.75 0.35 4.00
CA THR A 318 11.99 -1.08 4.26
C THR A 318 12.34 -1.88 3.01
N MET A 319 12.02 -1.36 1.83
CA MET A 319 12.36 -1.93 0.53
C MET A 319 13.17 -0.94 -0.30
N LYS A 320 14.20 -1.44 -0.98
CA LYS A 320 15.08 -0.60 -1.80
C LYS A 320 15.51 -1.31 -3.07
N LEU A 321 15.35 -0.63 -4.19
CA LEU A 321 15.73 -1.12 -5.50
C LEU A 321 17.25 -1.25 -5.61
N ILE A 322 17.70 -2.32 -6.27
CA ILE A 322 19.08 -2.53 -6.71
C ILE A 322 19.05 -2.30 -8.23
N PRO A 323 19.38 -1.10 -8.70
CA PRO A 323 19.21 -0.75 -10.10
C PRO A 323 20.17 -1.50 -11.01
N SER A 324 19.78 -1.61 -12.28
CA SER A 324 20.66 -2.05 -13.35
C SER A 324 21.96 -1.25 -13.35
N PRO A 325 23.11 -1.87 -13.69
CA PRO A 325 24.38 -1.15 -13.88
C PRO A 325 24.31 -0.06 -14.95
N SER A 326 23.43 -0.18 -15.92
CA SER A 326 23.22 0.82 -16.97
C SER A 326 22.23 1.93 -16.57
N SER A 327 21.62 1.85 -15.38
CA SER A 327 20.68 2.86 -14.91
C SER A 327 21.37 4.20 -14.66
N THR A 328 20.79 5.26 -15.19
CA THR A 328 21.27 6.64 -15.05
C THR A 328 20.29 7.55 -14.31
N ASP A 329 19.01 7.19 -14.27
CA ASP A 329 17.96 7.93 -13.54
C ASP A 329 18.03 7.63 -12.04
N ASN A 330 18.75 8.46 -11.31
CA ASN A 330 18.96 8.30 -9.87
C ASN A 330 17.79 8.77 -9.01
N VAL A 331 16.81 9.44 -9.59
CA VAL A 331 15.64 10.00 -8.86
C VAL A 331 14.42 9.12 -9.04
N TRP A 332 13.97 8.93 -10.27
CA TRP A 332 12.74 8.22 -10.58
C TRP A 332 12.93 6.75 -10.93
N ARG A 333 14.19 6.31 -11.13
CA ARG A 333 14.54 4.92 -11.46
C ARG A 333 13.78 4.35 -12.65
N ARG A 334 13.47 5.19 -13.66
CA ARG A 334 12.70 4.81 -14.86
C ARG A 334 13.42 3.82 -15.76
N ASP A 335 14.72 3.67 -15.61
CA ASP A 335 15.63 2.79 -16.37
C ASP A 335 16.29 1.71 -15.49
N ALA A 336 15.74 1.46 -14.30
CA ALA A 336 16.39 0.61 -13.30
C ALA A 336 16.25 -0.90 -13.54
N ALA A 337 15.35 -1.32 -14.45
CA ALA A 337 15.17 -2.71 -14.80
C ALA A 337 16.46 -3.27 -15.45
N LEU A 338 16.88 -4.45 -15.01
CA LEU A 338 17.92 -5.21 -15.73
C LEU A 338 17.46 -5.50 -17.15
N LYS A 339 18.39 -5.43 -18.10
CA LYS A 339 18.23 -5.84 -19.49
C LYS A 339 18.92 -7.19 -19.71
N VAL A 340 18.50 -7.91 -20.76
CA VAL A 340 19.12 -9.20 -21.11
C VAL A 340 20.62 -9.06 -21.20
N GLY A 341 21.35 -9.95 -20.51
CA GLY A 341 22.80 -9.96 -20.40
C GLY A 341 23.35 -9.16 -19.21
N GLU A 342 22.57 -8.28 -18.59
CA GLU A 342 23.01 -7.53 -17.41
C GLU A 342 22.94 -8.36 -16.13
N SER A 343 23.76 -7.97 -15.15
CA SER A 343 23.76 -8.57 -13.82
C SER A 343 24.00 -7.54 -12.74
N VAL A 344 23.46 -7.78 -11.56
CA VAL A 344 23.76 -7.05 -10.33
C VAL A 344 24.38 -7.97 -9.30
N GLN A 345 25.23 -7.40 -8.43
CA GLN A 345 25.79 -8.08 -7.27
C GLN A 345 25.31 -7.38 -5.99
N PHE A 346 24.76 -8.16 -5.06
CA PHE A 346 24.31 -7.64 -3.78
C PHE A 346 24.35 -8.74 -2.70
N GLU A 347 24.86 -8.42 -1.51
CA GLU A 347 24.96 -9.34 -0.37
C GLU A 347 25.64 -10.70 -0.73
N GLY A 348 26.64 -10.65 -1.60
CA GLY A 348 27.38 -11.83 -2.06
C GLY A 348 26.64 -12.68 -3.09
N TRP A 349 25.49 -12.24 -3.58
CA TRP A 349 24.75 -12.88 -4.67
C TRP A 349 24.92 -12.12 -5.98
N LYS A 350 25.02 -12.88 -7.06
CA LYS A 350 24.95 -12.35 -8.44
C LYS A 350 23.64 -12.79 -9.05
N ILE A 351 22.87 -11.84 -9.55
CA ILE A 351 21.63 -12.04 -10.27
C ILE A 351 21.83 -11.58 -11.71
N THR A 352 21.67 -12.49 -12.66
CA THR A 352 21.84 -12.21 -14.10
C THR A 352 20.51 -12.38 -14.81
N TYR A 353 20.12 -11.41 -15.63
CA TYR A 353 19.00 -11.54 -16.56
C TYR A 353 19.50 -12.22 -17.84
N VAL A 354 19.06 -13.44 -18.08
CA VAL A 354 19.62 -14.34 -19.12
C VAL A 354 18.87 -14.22 -20.42
N GLU A 355 17.55 -14.27 -20.38
CA GLU A 355 16.71 -14.37 -21.57
C GLU A 355 15.33 -13.75 -21.34
N SER A 356 14.75 -13.17 -22.38
CA SER A 356 13.40 -12.60 -22.41
C SER A 356 12.58 -13.22 -23.53
N GLY A 357 11.34 -13.57 -23.24
CA GLY A 357 10.41 -14.11 -24.23
C GLY A 357 8.95 -13.86 -23.90
N ALA A 358 8.05 -14.28 -24.77
CA ALA A 358 6.61 -14.19 -24.52
C ALA A 358 6.18 -15.02 -23.29
N PHE A 359 6.96 -16.01 -22.91
CA PHE A 359 6.78 -16.86 -21.74
C PHE A 359 7.18 -16.16 -20.42
N GLY A 360 7.85 -15.04 -20.46
CA GLY A 360 8.40 -14.33 -19.29
C GLY A 360 9.92 -14.09 -19.40
N ASP A 361 10.56 -13.99 -18.25
CA ASP A 361 11.98 -13.65 -18.13
C ASP A 361 12.75 -14.77 -17.41
N VAL A 362 13.90 -15.14 -17.98
CA VAL A 362 14.80 -16.12 -17.38
C VAL A 362 15.92 -15.39 -16.63
N ILE A 363 16.07 -15.71 -15.37
CA ILE A 363 17.17 -15.21 -14.54
C ILE A 363 18.04 -16.35 -14.03
N ARG A 364 19.29 -16.03 -13.74
CA ARG A 364 20.23 -16.92 -13.04
C ARG A 364 20.65 -16.28 -11.73
N THR A 365 20.59 -17.06 -10.68
CA THR A 365 21.10 -16.67 -9.35
C THR A 365 22.28 -17.55 -8.98
N GLU A 366 23.35 -16.96 -8.47
CA GLU A 366 24.55 -17.67 -8.03
C GLU A 366 25.23 -16.88 -6.90
N ARG A 367 25.96 -17.59 -6.06
CA ARG A 367 26.85 -16.99 -5.06
C ARG A 367 28.26 -17.35 -5.45
N PRO A 368 29.00 -16.41 -6.09
CA PRO A 368 30.37 -16.64 -6.59
C PRO A 368 31.35 -17.02 -5.50
#